data_d8af7d64db0b4b4bc93b907af2f7cd1a
#
_entry.id   d8af7d64db0b4b4bc93b907af2f7cd1a
#
_cell.length_a   1.000
_cell.length_b   1.000
_cell.length_c   1.000
_cell.angle_alpha   90.00
_cell.angle_beta   90.00
_cell.angle_gamma   90.00
#
_symmetry.space_group_name_H-M   'P 1'
#
loop_
_entity.id
_entity.type
_entity.pdbx_description
1 polymer ?
#
loop_
_entity_poly.entity_id
_entity_poly.type
_entity_poly.pdbx_seq_one_letter_code
_entity_poly.pdbx_strand_id
1 'polypeptide(L)'
;MRVVTLLPSATEIVYALGVEPVGVSHECDYPPAASEQPSVNRSRVDPTAASGEINEQVAAAEEEGVYAIERETLASLDPDLIVTQGVCDVCAVDHVVVEDAVAELGLDAEVLTLDVHSLDDLFESIQRIGDVLGRGERASELVGDLRSRVAEVETTAGRAESTPSVAVLDWTEPVMVAGHWVPEMVASAGGEYGLESAGAHSRPREWDEIRAYDPERLIVSPCGFDLAQIRENLTDLTERPGWAELSAVRNGHVTLVDGHHYVNRSGPRLVDTLEFLGWAIHPDPFDRPPRDAVSR
;
A
#
# COMPACT_ATOMS: atom_id res chain seq x y z
N MET A 1 9.40 26.04 -2.21
CA MET A 1 8.38 25.40 -1.39
C MET A 1 9.06 24.30 -0.59
N ARG A 2 8.95 24.30 0.72
CA ARG A 2 9.47 23.29 1.65
C ARG A 2 8.36 22.27 1.89
N VAL A 3 8.56 21.04 1.45
CA VAL A 3 7.54 20.00 1.48
C VAL A 3 7.88 18.96 2.54
N VAL A 4 6.91 18.60 3.38
CA VAL A 4 6.97 17.46 4.28
C VAL A 4 5.96 16.41 3.81
N THR A 5 6.34 15.14 3.81
CA THR A 5 5.47 14.02 3.42
C THR A 5 5.35 13.02 4.57
N LEU A 6 4.12 12.74 5.01
CA LEU A 6 3.85 11.91 6.19
C LEU A 6 3.50 10.45 5.86
N LEU A 7 3.74 10.05 4.60
CA LEU A 7 3.53 8.67 4.13
C LEU A 7 4.44 8.35 2.94
N PRO A 8 4.85 7.07 2.78
CA PRO A 8 5.74 6.65 1.71
C PRO A 8 5.22 6.97 0.31
N SER A 9 3.92 6.76 0.03
CA SER A 9 3.33 7.04 -1.28
C SER A 9 3.43 8.51 -1.68
N ALA A 10 3.19 9.45 -0.77
CA ALA A 10 3.37 10.87 -1.04
C ALA A 10 4.84 11.23 -1.30
N THR A 11 5.76 10.63 -0.53
CA THR A 11 7.20 10.79 -0.73
C THR A 11 7.60 10.35 -2.14
N GLU A 12 7.15 9.18 -2.58
CA GLU A 12 7.43 8.66 -3.91
C GLU A 12 6.89 9.57 -5.02
N ILE A 13 5.66 10.08 -4.86
CA ILE A 13 5.07 11.02 -5.81
C ILE A 13 5.91 12.31 -5.89
N VAL A 14 6.26 12.90 -4.76
CA VAL A 14 7.02 14.16 -4.71
C VAL A 14 8.38 14.00 -5.38
N TYR A 15 9.10 12.89 -5.10
CA TYR A 15 10.36 12.59 -5.79
C TYR A 15 10.18 12.34 -7.29
N ALA A 16 9.15 11.61 -7.71
CA ALA A 16 8.85 11.37 -9.13
C ALA A 16 8.54 12.66 -9.90
N LEU A 17 8.03 13.68 -9.21
CA LEU A 17 7.81 15.02 -9.73
C LEU A 17 9.08 15.90 -9.73
N GLY A 18 10.21 15.36 -9.29
CA GLY A 18 11.49 16.05 -9.28
C GLY A 18 11.61 17.09 -8.16
N VAL A 19 10.94 16.88 -7.05
CA VAL A 19 11.05 17.68 -5.81
C VAL A 19 11.58 16.78 -4.70
N GLU A 20 12.47 17.31 -3.88
CA GLU A 20 13.01 16.62 -2.71
C GLU A 20 12.31 17.18 -1.46
N PRO A 21 11.59 16.33 -0.68
CA PRO A 21 10.97 16.78 0.57
C PRO A 21 12.03 17.12 1.60
N VAL A 22 11.76 18.10 2.48
CA VAL A 22 12.67 18.52 3.57
C VAL A 22 12.49 17.67 4.84
N GLY A 23 11.45 16.86 4.89
CA GLY A 23 11.16 15.90 5.96
C GLY A 23 10.14 14.86 5.48
N VAL A 24 10.23 13.65 6.04
CA VAL A 24 9.46 12.50 5.58
C VAL A 24 8.92 11.69 6.76
N SER A 25 8.00 10.74 6.52
CA SER A 25 7.65 9.73 7.50
C SER A 25 8.82 8.76 7.75
N HIS A 26 8.89 8.20 8.95
CA HIS A 26 9.92 7.23 9.34
C HIS A 26 9.96 5.97 8.45
N GLU A 27 8.87 5.68 7.72
CA GLU A 27 8.77 4.54 6.79
C GLU A 27 9.16 4.87 5.34
N CYS A 28 9.57 6.12 5.08
CA CYS A 28 9.93 6.54 3.73
C CYS A 28 11.34 6.08 3.37
N ASP A 29 11.43 5.10 2.49
CA ASP A 29 12.66 4.41 2.09
C ASP A 29 12.91 4.46 0.57
N TYR A 30 11.96 4.99 -0.20
CA TYR A 30 12.06 5.08 -1.65
C TYR A 30 11.68 6.48 -2.18
N PRO A 31 12.52 7.02 -3.12
CA PRO A 31 13.82 6.49 -3.53
C PRO A 31 14.82 6.46 -2.35
N PRO A 32 15.99 5.80 -2.47
CA PRO A 32 16.94 5.69 -1.34
C PRO A 32 17.30 7.01 -0.65
N ALA A 33 17.27 8.12 -1.39
CA ALA A 33 17.49 9.46 -0.84
C ALA A 33 16.42 9.89 0.19
N ALA A 34 15.24 9.26 0.20
CA ALA A 34 14.20 9.54 1.18
C ALA A 34 14.63 9.17 2.60
N SER A 35 15.38 8.06 2.76
CA SER A 35 15.88 7.60 4.06
C SER A 35 16.92 8.56 4.68
N GLU A 36 17.48 9.49 3.90
CA GLU A 36 18.44 10.48 4.37
C GLU A 36 17.74 11.74 4.94
N GLN A 37 16.44 11.88 4.71
CA GLN A 37 15.67 13.04 5.16
C GLN A 37 15.28 12.92 6.66
N PRO A 38 15.13 14.03 7.38
CA PRO A 38 14.64 14.03 8.74
C PRO A 38 13.27 13.34 8.85
N SER A 39 13.15 12.40 9.79
CA SER A 39 11.85 11.80 10.11
C SER A 39 11.03 12.74 10.98
N VAL A 40 9.78 13.00 10.57
CA VAL A 40 8.85 13.91 11.26
C VAL A 40 7.77 13.18 12.07
N ASN A 41 7.81 11.86 12.06
CA ASN A 41 6.96 11.02 12.90
C ASN A 41 7.69 9.76 13.33
N ARG A 42 7.07 9.01 14.25
CA ARG A 42 7.53 7.68 14.68
C ARG A 42 6.34 6.79 14.95
N SER A 43 6.53 5.49 14.79
CA SER A 43 5.55 4.48 15.22
C SER A 43 5.53 4.33 16.73
N ARG A 44 4.34 4.03 17.30
CA ARG A 44 4.14 3.54 18.66
C ARG A 44 4.02 2.03 18.73
N VAL A 45 3.93 1.39 17.57
CA VAL A 45 3.82 -0.06 17.40
C VAL A 45 5.19 -0.62 17.01
N ASP A 46 5.54 -1.78 17.54
CA ASP A 46 6.76 -2.50 17.15
C ASP A 46 6.52 -3.25 15.82
N PRO A 47 7.10 -2.79 14.71
CA PRO A 47 6.85 -3.40 13.39
C PRO A 47 7.54 -4.77 13.24
N THR A 48 8.38 -5.19 14.21
CA THR A 48 9.09 -6.48 14.18
C THR A 48 8.38 -7.58 14.97
N ALA A 49 7.26 -7.25 15.64
CA ALA A 49 6.46 -8.21 16.37
C ALA A 49 5.68 -9.15 15.42
N ALA A 50 5.13 -10.24 15.97
CA ALA A 50 4.25 -11.11 15.20
C ALA A 50 2.94 -10.39 14.83
N SER A 51 2.28 -10.83 13.75
CA SER A 51 1.09 -10.18 13.19
C SER A 51 -0.03 -9.98 14.22
N GLY A 52 -0.31 -10.98 15.07
CA GLY A 52 -1.30 -10.89 16.15
C GLY A 52 -0.92 -9.86 17.21
N GLU A 53 0.37 -9.79 17.59
CA GLU A 53 0.87 -8.81 18.56
C GLU A 53 0.80 -7.39 18.01
N ILE A 54 1.12 -7.19 16.72
CA ILE A 54 0.96 -5.89 16.05
C ILE A 54 -0.51 -5.47 16.08
N ASN A 55 -1.43 -6.39 15.75
CA ASN A 55 -2.86 -6.09 15.79
C ASN A 55 -3.35 -5.68 17.19
N GLU A 56 -2.86 -6.34 18.24
CA GLU A 56 -3.15 -5.96 19.63
C GLU A 56 -2.59 -4.57 19.98
N GLN A 57 -1.37 -4.24 19.54
CA GLN A 57 -0.75 -2.94 19.75
C GLN A 57 -1.51 -1.83 19.00
N VAL A 58 -1.94 -2.08 17.76
CA VAL A 58 -2.77 -1.15 16.99
C VAL A 58 -4.09 -0.88 17.71
N ALA A 59 -4.79 -1.92 18.16
CA ALA A 59 -6.03 -1.77 18.93
C ALA A 59 -5.83 -1.00 20.25
N ALA A 60 -4.70 -1.20 20.94
CA ALA A 60 -4.37 -0.47 22.16
C ALA A 60 -4.03 1.01 21.90
N ALA A 61 -3.60 1.35 20.69
CA ALA A 61 -3.25 2.72 20.31
C ALA A 61 -4.45 3.55 19.78
N GLU A 62 -5.67 3.00 19.76
CA GLU A 62 -6.87 3.64 19.15
C GLU A 62 -7.12 5.08 19.62
N GLU A 63 -6.91 5.37 20.93
CA GLU A 63 -7.13 6.72 21.49
C GLU A 63 -6.00 7.71 21.17
N GLU A 64 -4.75 7.25 21.06
CA GLU A 64 -3.56 8.10 20.86
C GLU A 64 -3.05 8.12 19.42
N GLY A 65 -3.59 7.26 18.57
CA GLY A 65 -3.13 6.99 17.21
C GLY A 65 -1.85 6.14 17.16
N VAL A 66 -1.67 5.41 16.09
CA VAL A 66 -0.50 4.52 15.84
C VAL A 66 0.81 5.31 15.71
N TYR A 67 0.72 6.56 15.29
CA TYR A 67 1.88 7.41 15.03
C TYR A 67 1.91 8.64 15.91
N ALA A 68 3.12 9.10 16.25
CA ALA A 68 3.36 10.36 16.94
C ALA A 68 4.14 11.33 16.04
N ILE A 69 3.72 12.59 15.98
CA ILE A 69 4.46 13.65 15.27
C ILE A 69 5.63 14.13 16.13
N GLU A 70 6.81 14.20 15.54
CA GLU A 70 8.02 14.79 16.11
C GLU A 70 7.95 16.32 15.96
N ARG A 71 7.24 16.97 16.89
CA ARG A 71 6.86 18.39 16.83
C ARG A 71 8.03 19.34 16.72
N GLU A 72 9.14 19.07 17.41
CA GLU A 72 10.35 19.90 17.35
C GLU A 72 10.99 19.83 15.98
N THR A 73 11.05 18.63 15.38
CA THR A 73 11.53 18.40 14.02
C THR A 73 10.66 19.15 13.01
N LEU A 74 9.33 18.93 13.09
CA LEU A 74 8.38 19.57 12.17
C LEU A 74 8.48 21.11 12.24
N ALA A 75 8.54 21.67 13.45
CA ALA A 75 8.69 23.12 13.66
C ALA A 75 10.01 23.65 13.06
N SER A 76 11.13 22.91 13.24
CA SER A 76 12.43 23.31 12.71
C SER A 76 12.50 23.28 11.20
N LEU A 77 11.71 22.43 10.57
CA LEU A 77 11.60 22.31 9.11
C LEU A 77 10.77 23.43 8.49
N ASP A 78 9.90 24.10 9.24
CA ASP A 78 9.07 25.23 8.80
C ASP A 78 8.50 24.99 7.38
N PRO A 79 7.65 23.95 7.19
CA PRO A 79 7.16 23.56 5.87
C PRO A 79 6.13 24.56 5.31
N ASP A 80 6.11 24.71 3.99
CA ASP A 80 5.05 25.40 3.25
C ASP A 80 3.88 24.45 2.93
N LEU A 81 4.19 23.13 2.77
CA LEU A 81 3.24 22.09 2.41
C LEU A 81 3.51 20.83 3.22
N ILE A 82 2.45 20.25 3.75
CA ILE A 82 2.47 18.92 4.40
C ILE A 82 1.50 18.01 3.62
N VAL A 83 1.98 16.86 3.14
CA VAL A 83 1.14 15.87 2.44
C VAL A 83 0.90 14.68 3.36
N THR A 84 -0.37 14.39 3.63
CA THR A 84 -0.84 13.26 4.44
C THR A 84 -1.97 12.51 3.74
N GLN A 85 -2.60 11.55 4.42
CA GLN A 85 -3.75 10.79 3.89
C GLN A 85 -4.95 10.78 4.82
N GLY A 86 -6.13 10.45 4.27
CA GLY A 86 -7.39 10.23 4.99
C GLY A 86 -7.97 8.82 4.84
N VAL A 87 -7.23 7.89 4.21
CA VAL A 87 -7.75 6.55 3.83
C VAL A 87 -7.76 5.58 5.02
N CYS A 88 -6.72 5.61 5.86
CA CYS A 88 -6.52 4.63 6.92
C CYS A 88 -5.72 5.24 8.06
N ASP A 89 -6.31 5.25 9.27
CA ASP A 89 -5.68 5.79 10.47
C ASP A 89 -4.53 4.92 11.01
N VAL A 90 -4.39 3.70 10.48
CA VAL A 90 -3.34 2.75 10.85
C VAL A 90 -2.11 2.86 9.95
N CYS A 91 -2.29 3.28 8.69
CA CYS A 91 -1.21 3.25 7.69
C CYS A 91 -0.42 4.56 7.57
N ALA A 92 -0.91 5.66 8.15
CA ALA A 92 -0.20 6.93 8.22
C ALA A 92 -0.78 7.82 9.35
N VAL A 93 -0.14 8.96 9.59
CA VAL A 93 -0.63 9.94 10.57
C VAL A 93 -1.98 10.49 10.10
N ASP A 94 -2.99 10.40 10.95
CA ASP A 94 -4.30 10.98 10.72
C ASP A 94 -4.19 12.48 10.42
N HIS A 95 -4.96 12.95 9.42
CA HIS A 95 -4.95 14.35 8.99
C HIS A 95 -5.35 15.31 10.12
N VAL A 96 -6.27 14.92 11.02
CA VAL A 96 -6.69 15.74 12.17
C VAL A 96 -5.50 15.98 13.13
N VAL A 97 -4.70 14.93 13.38
CA VAL A 97 -3.48 15.04 14.22
C VAL A 97 -2.45 15.97 13.58
N VAL A 98 -2.38 15.97 12.24
CA VAL A 98 -1.48 16.87 11.49
C VAL A 98 -1.96 18.32 11.58
N GLU A 99 -3.25 18.57 11.34
CA GLU A 99 -3.85 19.92 11.43
C GLU A 99 -3.72 20.52 12.83
N ASP A 100 -3.96 19.71 13.86
CA ASP A 100 -3.75 20.10 15.25
C ASP A 100 -2.29 20.48 15.54
N ALA A 101 -1.34 19.66 15.06
CA ALA A 101 0.08 19.96 15.22
C ALA A 101 0.50 21.25 14.50
N VAL A 102 0.02 21.50 13.29
CA VAL A 102 0.25 22.75 12.53
C VAL A 102 -0.28 23.94 13.31
N ALA A 103 -1.51 23.86 13.82
CA ALA A 103 -2.14 24.93 14.59
C ALA A 103 -1.40 25.20 15.91
N GLU A 104 -1.05 24.18 16.68
CA GLU A 104 -0.34 24.30 17.97
C GLU A 104 1.08 24.88 17.79
N LEU A 105 1.77 24.52 16.70
CA LEU A 105 3.10 25.04 16.39
C LEU A 105 3.07 26.42 15.73
N GLY A 106 1.89 26.89 15.31
CA GLY A 106 1.72 28.17 14.63
C GLY A 106 2.40 28.21 13.26
N LEU A 107 2.43 27.08 12.55
CA LEU A 107 3.00 26.97 11.21
C LEU A 107 2.03 27.52 10.17
N ASP A 108 2.55 28.18 9.12
CA ASP A 108 1.77 28.64 7.96
C ASP A 108 1.90 27.61 6.81
N ALA A 109 1.56 26.35 7.11
CA ALA A 109 1.68 25.26 6.19
C ALA A 109 0.30 24.84 5.64
N GLU A 110 0.21 24.65 4.32
CA GLU A 110 -0.94 23.98 3.70
C GLU A 110 -0.89 22.48 4.01
N VAL A 111 -2.01 21.87 4.42
CA VAL A 111 -2.15 20.42 4.60
C VAL A 111 -2.92 19.84 3.42
N LEU A 112 -2.28 19.01 2.61
CA LEU A 112 -2.86 18.32 1.49
C LEU A 112 -3.14 16.86 1.88
N THR A 113 -4.42 16.51 2.02
CA THR A 113 -4.86 15.15 2.34
C THR A 113 -5.15 14.38 1.05
N LEU A 114 -4.56 13.19 0.94
CA LEU A 114 -4.81 12.22 -0.14
C LEU A 114 -5.85 11.21 0.32
N ASP A 115 -6.75 10.85 -0.60
CA ASP A 115 -7.82 9.87 -0.36
C ASP A 115 -7.88 8.91 -1.55
N VAL A 116 -7.02 7.89 -1.53
CA VAL A 116 -6.80 6.97 -2.67
C VAL A 116 -7.50 5.65 -2.40
N HIS A 117 -8.53 5.32 -3.17
CA HIS A 117 -9.27 4.05 -3.14
C HIS A 117 -9.22 3.27 -4.46
N SER A 118 -8.71 3.91 -5.52
CA SER A 118 -8.62 3.36 -6.87
C SER A 118 -7.35 3.84 -7.58
N LEU A 119 -7.05 3.25 -8.75
CA LEU A 119 -5.97 3.75 -9.61
C LEU A 119 -6.25 5.15 -10.14
N ASP A 120 -7.52 5.48 -10.41
CA ASP A 120 -7.88 6.84 -10.84
C ASP A 120 -7.65 7.86 -9.73
N ASP A 121 -7.97 7.56 -8.47
CA ASP A 121 -7.67 8.44 -7.32
C ASP A 121 -6.16 8.65 -7.15
N LEU A 122 -5.34 7.61 -7.41
CA LEU A 122 -3.88 7.77 -7.44
C LEU A 122 -3.44 8.76 -8.51
N PHE A 123 -3.97 8.65 -9.73
CA PHE A 123 -3.63 9.55 -10.83
C PHE A 123 -4.06 10.99 -10.55
N GLU A 124 -5.24 11.18 -9.97
CA GLU A 124 -5.72 12.48 -9.52
C GLU A 124 -4.83 13.05 -8.39
N SER A 125 -4.39 12.21 -7.45
CA SER A 125 -3.48 12.62 -6.36
C SER A 125 -2.12 13.07 -6.90
N ILE A 126 -1.55 12.37 -7.88
CA ILE A 126 -0.31 12.77 -8.56
C ILE A 126 -0.49 14.14 -9.22
N GLN A 127 -1.62 14.35 -9.92
CA GLN A 127 -1.89 15.62 -10.57
C GLN A 127 -2.08 16.76 -9.56
N ARG A 128 -2.83 16.55 -8.48
CA ARG A 128 -3.03 17.55 -7.40
C ARG A 128 -1.72 17.96 -6.75
N ILE A 129 -0.85 16.98 -6.40
CA ILE A 129 0.48 17.28 -5.85
C ILE A 129 1.31 18.06 -6.88
N GLY A 130 1.27 17.65 -8.15
CA GLY A 130 1.96 18.33 -9.24
C GLY A 130 1.55 19.79 -9.41
N ASP A 131 0.25 20.06 -9.32
CA ASP A 131 -0.30 21.42 -9.46
C ASP A 131 0.15 22.31 -8.29
N VAL A 132 0.05 21.84 -7.05
CA VAL A 132 0.50 22.56 -5.85
C VAL A 132 2.01 22.83 -5.89
N LEU A 133 2.80 21.88 -6.38
CA LEU A 133 4.26 22.01 -6.50
C LEU A 133 4.72 22.82 -7.74
N GLY A 134 3.79 23.24 -8.62
CA GLY A 134 4.14 23.87 -9.90
C GLY A 134 4.83 22.89 -10.87
N ARG A 135 4.50 21.61 -10.80
CA ARG A 135 5.02 20.50 -11.60
C ARG A 135 3.94 19.83 -12.45
N GLY A 136 2.87 20.51 -12.81
CA GLY A 136 1.71 19.96 -13.50
C GLY A 136 2.04 19.25 -14.82
N GLU A 137 2.99 19.77 -15.63
CA GLU A 137 3.43 19.06 -16.85
C GLU A 137 4.08 17.71 -16.51
N ARG A 138 4.98 17.69 -15.53
CA ARG A 138 5.65 16.46 -15.09
C ARG A 138 4.66 15.45 -14.49
N ALA A 139 3.66 15.92 -13.75
CA ALA A 139 2.59 15.09 -13.23
C ALA A 139 1.76 14.45 -14.37
N SER A 140 1.42 15.24 -15.39
CA SER A 140 0.67 14.74 -16.56
C SER A 140 1.47 13.71 -17.37
N GLU A 141 2.79 13.89 -17.52
CA GLU A 141 3.69 12.90 -18.14
C GLU A 141 3.69 11.60 -17.33
N LEU A 142 3.92 11.68 -16.00
CA LEU A 142 3.94 10.52 -15.11
C LEU A 142 2.61 9.76 -15.15
N VAL A 143 1.49 10.46 -15.05
CA VAL A 143 0.14 9.84 -15.14
C VAL A 143 -0.06 9.18 -16.50
N GLY A 144 0.38 9.81 -17.58
CA GLY A 144 0.31 9.24 -18.94
C GLY A 144 1.08 7.91 -19.05
N ASP A 145 2.30 7.87 -18.51
CA ASP A 145 3.14 6.66 -18.50
C ASP A 145 2.50 5.54 -17.66
N LEU A 146 2.00 5.88 -16.46
CA LEU A 146 1.35 4.91 -15.57
C LEU A 146 0.06 4.34 -16.20
N ARG A 147 -0.79 5.19 -16.79
CA ARG A 147 -2.00 4.75 -17.50
C ARG A 147 -1.69 3.84 -18.68
N SER A 148 -0.60 4.10 -19.39
CA SER A 148 -0.15 3.25 -20.51
C SER A 148 0.22 1.85 -20.02
N ARG A 149 0.94 1.74 -18.88
CA ARG A 149 1.29 0.46 -18.26
C ARG A 149 0.04 -0.30 -17.76
N VAL A 150 -0.92 0.37 -17.15
CA VAL A 150 -2.20 -0.23 -16.75
C VAL A 150 -2.91 -0.82 -17.98
N ALA A 151 -3.04 -0.06 -19.06
CA ALA A 151 -3.68 -0.53 -20.30
C ALA A 151 -2.94 -1.72 -20.94
N GLU A 152 -1.60 -1.80 -20.79
CA GLU A 152 -0.82 -2.95 -21.23
C GLU A 152 -1.13 -4.21 -20.42
N VAL A 153 -1.25 -4.09 -19.09
CA VAL A 153 -1.67 -5.19 -18.22
C VAL A 153 -3.06 -5.68 -18.61
N GLU A 154 -4.05 -4.79 -18.74
CA GLU A 154 -5.42 -5.13 -19.12
C GLU A 154 -5.49 -5.81 -20.49
N THR A 155 -4.74 -5.30 -21.47
CA THR A 155 -4.65 -5.90 -22.81
C THR A 155 -4.04 -7.29 -22.75
N THR A 156 -3.02 -7.49 -21.94
CA THR A 156 -2.32 -8.77 -21.79
C THR A 156 -3.20 -9.78 -21.06
N ALA A 157 -3.79 -9.40 -19.95
CA ALA A 157 -4.72 -10.21 -19.17
C ALA A 157 -5.98 -10.59 -19.98
N GLY A 158 -6.50 -9.66 -20.79
CA GLY A 158 -7.67 -9.89 -21.63
C GLY A 158 -7.49 -10.97 -22.73
N ARG A 159 -6.25 -11.48 -22.93
CA ARG A 159 -5.95 -12.61 -23.83
C ARG A 159 -5.95 -13.96 -23.12
N ALA A 160 -6.07 -13.96 -21.77
CA ALA A 160 -6.10 -15.19 -21.02
C ALA A 160 -7.38 -15.98 -21.31
N GLU A 161 -7.26 -17.33 -21.30
CA GLU A 161 -8.38 -18.24 -21.58
C GLU A 161 -9.32 -18.44 -20.37
N SER A 162 -8.90 -18.02 -19.18
CA SER A 162 -9.64 -18.21 -17.93
C SER A 162 -9.56 -16.97 -17.04
N THR A 163 -10.53 -16.82 -16.15
CA THR A 163 -10.57 -15.78 -15.11
C THR A 163 -10.59 -16.48 -13.76
N PRO A 164 -9.40 -16.81 -13.20
CA PRO A 164 -9.34 -17.54 -11.92
C PRO A 164 -9.83 -16.71 -10.75
N SER A 165 -10.44 -17.39 -9.76
CA SER A 165 -10.78 -16.78 -8.48
C SER A 165 -9.51 -16.45 -7.68
N VAL A 166 -9.45 -15.23 -7.14
CA VAL A 166 -8.28 -14.69 -6.45
C VAL A 166 -8.64 -14.24 -5.05
N ALA A 167 -7.82 -14.59 -4.06
CA ALA A 167 -7.82 -13.95 -2.75
C ALA A 167 -6.48 -13.26 -2.51
N VAL A 168 -6.53 -12.03 -2.00
CA VAL A 168 -5.37 -11.28 -1.53
C VAL A 168 -5.55 -11.05 -0.03
N LEU A 169 -4.63 -11.58 0.77
CA LEU A 169 -4.63 -11.40 2.22
C LEU A 169 -3.61 -10.32 2.56
N ASP A 170 -4.10 -9.22 3.11
CA ASP A 170 -3.28 -8.09 3.55
C ASP A 170 -2.99 -8.06 5.05
N TRP A 171 -3.41 -9.13 5.77
CA TRP A 171 -3.01 -9.46 7.13
C TRP A 171 -3.21 -10.95 7.43
N THR A 172 -2.47 -11.51 8.40
CA THR A 172 -2.47 -12.94 8.68
C THR A 172 -3.16 -13.32 9.99
N GLU A 173 -3.11 -12.48 11.04
CA GLU A 173 -3.79 -12.71 12.31
C GLU A 173 -4.31 -11.38 12.93
N PRO A 174 -5.63 -11.13 12.92
CA PRO A 174 -6.67 -11.90 12.22
C PRO A 174 -6.48 -11.90 10.71
N VAL A 175 -7.00 -12.90 10.01
CA VAL A 175 -6.96 -12.89 8.54
C VAL A 175 -7.78 -11.72 8.02
N MET A 176 -7.14 -10.84 7.23
CA MET A 176 -7.84 -9.75 6.53
C MET A 176 -7.74 -9.95 5.03
N VAL A 177 -8.82 -9.60 4.35
CA VAL A 177 -8.90 -9.58 2.88
C VAL A 177 -8.71 -8.15 2.40
N ALA A 178 -7.81 -7.99 1.45
CA ALA A 178 -7.45 -6.69 0.91
C ALA A 178 -8.64 -6.02 0.21
N GLY A 179 -8.82 -4.75 0.54
CA GLY A 179 -9.81 -3.85 -0.05
C GLY A 179 -9.17 -2.74 -0.87
N HIS A 180 -9.70 -1.52 -0.75
CA HIS A 180 -9.25 -0.31 -1.44
C HIS A 180 -9.11 -0.53 -2.95
N TRP A 181 -7.92 -0.36 -3.51
CA TRP A 181 -7.57 -0.53 -4.93
C TRP A 181 -7.37 -1.99 -5.35
N VAL A 182 -7.20 -2.94 -4.39
CA VAL A 182 -6.82 -4.32 -4.70
C VAL A 182 -7.88 -5.07 -5.53
N PRO A 183 -9.19 -5.01 -5.23
CA PRO A 183 -10.20 -5.68 -6.05
C PRO A 183 -10.23 -5.19 -7.50
N GLU A 184 -10.08 -3.88 -7.74
CA GLU A 184 -9.96 -3.28 -9.07
C GLU A 184 -8.73 -3.80 -9.81
N MET A 185 -7.57 -3.81 -9.14
CA MET A 185 -6.32 -4.27 -9.72
C MET A 185 -6.35 -5.76 -10.07
N VAL A 186 -6.98 -6.60 -9.24
CA VAL A 186 -7.18 -8.02 -9.55
C VAL A 186 -8.05 -8.18 -10.79
N ALA A 187 -9.12 -7.39 -10.94
CA ALA A 187 -9.96 -7.42 -12.12
C ALA A 187 -9.20 -6.96 -13.38
N SER A 188 -8.43 -5.87 -13.30
CA SER A 188 -7.57 -5.38 -14.39
C SER A 188 -6.47 -6.40 -14.78
N ALA A 189 -6.01 -7.19 -13.81
CA ALA A 189 -5.07 -8.28 -14.02
C ALA A 189 -5.72 -9.60 -14.51
N GLY A 190 -7.04 -9.61 -14.77
CA GLY A 190 -7.78 -10.75 -15.34
C GLY A 190 -8.19 -11.81 -14.32
N GLY A 191 -8.27 -11.47 -13.03
CA GLY A 191 -8.78 -12.33 -11.97
C GLY A 191 -10.20 -11.97 -11.55
N GLU A 192 -10.88 -12.89 -10.87
CA GLU A 192 -12.15 -12.66 -10.19
C GLU A 192 -11.91 -12.46 -8.69
N TYR A 193 -12.39 -11.35 -8.12
CA TYR A 193 -12.24 -11.02 -6.71
C TYR A 193 -13.62 -10.95 -6.02
N GLY A 194 -14.02 -12.07 -5.42
CA GLY A 194 -15.37 -12.23 -4.83
C GLY A 194 -15.46 -11.96 -3.32
N LEU A 195 -14.33 -11.65 -2.66
CA LEU A 195 -14.28 -11.52 -1.20
C LEU A 195 -14.51 -10.09 -0.72
N GLU A 196 -14.21 -9.07 -1.53
CA GLU A 196 -14.44 -7.67 -1.20
C GLU A 196 -14.75 -6.86 -2.47
N SER A 197 -15.39 -5.70 -2.28
CA SER A 197 -15.72 -4.77 -3.37
C SER A 197 -14.62 -3.73 -3.57
N ALA A 198 -14.44 -3.26 -4.79
CA ALA A 198 -13.52 -2.17 -5.10
C ALA A 198 -13.86 -0.91 -4.29
N GLY A 199 -12.84 -0.25 -3.74
CA GLY A 199 -12.97 0.92 -2.89
C GLY A 199 -13.42 0.64 -1.45
N ALA A 200 -13.81 -0.58 -1.09
CA ALA A 200 -14.13 -0.94 0.29
C ALA A 200 -12.88 -1.07 1.14
N HIS A 201 -12.98 -0.83 2.45
CA HIS A 201 -11.84 -1.03 3.36
C HIS A 201 -11.47 -2.50 3.49
N SER A 202 -10.19 -2.77 3.70
CA SER A 202 -9.72 -4.09 4.16
C SER A 202 -10.36 -4.42 5.51
N ARG A 203 -10.75 -5.67 5.68
CA ARG A 203 -11.42 -6.09 6.91
C ARG A 203 -11.14 -7.55 7.29
N PRO A 204 -11.22 -7.87 8.58
CA PRO A 204 -11.13 -9.24 9.04
C PRO A 204 -12.21 -10.12 8.41
N ARG A 205 -11.81 -11.36 8.08
CA ARG A 205 -12.71 -12.41 7.58
C ARG A 205 -12.56 -13.67 8.41
N GLU A 206 -13.68 -14.36 8.60
CA GLU A 206 -13.62 -15.70 9.17
C GLU A 206 -12.90 -16.64 8.20
N TRP A 207 -12.02 -17.48 8.73
CA TRP A 207 -11.25 -18.41 7.90
C TRP A 207 -12.13 -19.34 7.05
N ASP A 208 -13.29 -19.72 7.56
CA ASP A 208 -14.26 -20.54 6.84
C ASP A 208 -14.86 -19.83 5.60
N GLU A 209 -14.89 -18.48 5.56
CA GLU A 209 -15.29 -17.74 4.36
C GLU A 209 -14.23 -17.89 3.26
N ILE A 210 -12.93 -17.79 3.62
CA ILE A 210 -11.83 -18.02 2.67
C ILE A 210 -11.85 -19.44 2.14
N ARG A 211 -12.09 -20.43 3.02
CA ARG A 211 -12.21 -21.84 2.63
C ARG A 211 -13.41 -22.10 1.72
N ALA A 212 -14.54 -21.48 2.01
CA ALA A 212 -15.74 -21.59 1.19
C ALA A 212 -15.60 -20.94 -0.19
N TYR A 213 -14.85 -19.84 -0.26
CA TYR A 213 -14.51 -19.19 -1.52
C TYR A 213 -13.55 -20.02 -2.37
N ASP A 214 -12.64 -20.77 -1.74
CA ASP A 214 -11.66 -21.70 -2.33
C ASP A 214 -10.91 -21.06 -3.52
N PRO A 215 -10.08 -20.03 -3.28
CA PRO A 215 -9.43 -19.30 -4.36
C PRO A 215 -8.49 -20.20 -5.18
N GLU A 216 -8.47 -20.00 -6.51
CA GLU A 216 -7.52 -20.65 -7.41
C GLU A 216 -6.14 -19.97 -7.38
N ARG A 217 -6.08 -18.73 -6.95
CA ARG A 217 -4.85 -17.95 -6.69
C ARG A 217 -4.94 -17.32 -5.31
N LEU A 218 -3.92 -17.52 -4.50
CA LEU A 218 -3.80 -16.93 -3.18
C LEU A 218 -2.56 -16.05 -3.12
N ILE A 219 -2.75 -14.78 -2.84
CA ILE A 219 -1.68 -13.80 -2.70
C ILE A 219 -1.64 -13.38 -1.24
N VAL A 220 -0.46 -13.43 -0.62
CA VAL A 220 -0.23 -13.05 0.77
C VAL A 220 0.69 -11.85 0.78
N SER A 221 0.19 -10.72 1.26
CA SER A 221 0.90 -9.43 1.24
C SER A 221 0.49 -8.56 2.44
N PRO A 222 0.85 -8.98 3.66
CA PRO A 222 0.53 -8.21 4.86
C PRO A 222 1.10 -6.80 4.82
N CYS A 223 0.29 -5.83 5.25
CA CYS A 223 0.67 -4.43 5.29
C CYS A 223 1.94 -4.22 6.13
N GLY A 224 2.92 -3.54 5.56
CA GLY A 224 4.19 -3.25 6.23
C GLY A 224 5.19 -4.41 6.27
N PHE A 225 4.86 -5.61 5.81
CA PHE A 225 5.76 -6.77 5.84
C PHE A 225 6.53 -6.92 4.54
N ASP A 226 7.84 -7.08 4.65
CA ASP A 226 8.68 -7.58 3.56
C ASP A 226 8.54 -9.11 3.39
N LEU A 227 9.17 -9.68 2.36
CA LEU A 227 9.10 -11.12 2.10
C LEU A 227 9.68 -11.99 3.24
N ALA A 228 10.60 -11.49 4.04
CA ALA A 228 11.18 -12.24 5.16
C ALA A 228 10.16 -12.32 6.30
N GLN A 229 9.58 -11.18 6.68
CA GLN A 229 8.53 -11.10 7.70
C GLN A 229 7.28 -11.90 7.30
N ILE A 230 6.89 -11.87 6.00
CA ILE A 230 5.77 -12.70 5.51
C ILE A 230 6.05 -14.19 5.76
N ARG A 231 7.27 -14.66 5.46
CA ARG A 231 7.64 -16.08 5.68
C ARG A 231 7.67 -16.45 7.15
N GLU A 232 8.12 -15.56 8.03
CA GLU A 232 8.15 -15.78 9.47
C GLU A 232 6.73 -15.89 10.06
N ASN A 233 5.77 -15.13 9.54
CA ASN A 233 4.37 -15.14 9.98
C ASN A 233 3.46 -16.09 9.17
N LEU A 234 4.00 -16.82 8.19
CA LEU A 234 3.18 -17.68 7.32
C LEU A 234 2.51 -18.84 8.07
N THR A 235 3.01 -19.22 9.24
CA THR A 235 2.42 -20.23 10.12
C THR A 235 1.03 -19.86 10.58
N ASP A 236 0.71 -18.56 10.72
CA ASP A 236 -0.64 -18.07 11.03
C ASP A 236 -1.69 -18.56 10.03
N LEU A 237 -1.28 -18.81 8.79
CA LEU A 237 -2.13 -19.31 7.72
C LEU A 237 -1.98 -20.82 7.54
N THR A 238 -0.74 -21.33 7.50
CA THR A 238 -0.48 -22.75 7.14
C THR A 238 -0.94 -23.74 8.20
N GLU A 239 -1.05 -23.33 9.46
CA GLU A 239 -1.55 -24.14 10.55
C GLU A 239 -3.09 -24.10 10.69
N ARG A 240 -3.77 -23.25 9.90
CA ARG A 240 -5.25 -23.20 9.93
C ARG A 240 -5.89 -24.46 9.35
N PRO A 241 -6.99 -24.92 9.96
CA PRO A 241 -7.71 -26.11 9.45
C PRO A 241 -8.13 -25.93 7.99
N GLY A 242 -7.80 -26.90 7.14
CA GLY A 242 -8.16 -26.89 5.71
C GLY A 242 -7.25 -26.06 4.81
N TRP A 243 -6.16 -25.48 5.31
CA TRP A 243 -5.17 -24.77 4.48
C TRP A 243 -4.69 -25.63 3.31
N ALA A 244 -4.25 -26.86 3.58
CA ALA A 244 -3.73 -27.78 2.57
C ALA A 244 -4.81 -28.26 1.56
N GLU A 245 -6.08 -27.99 1.84
CA GLU A 245 -7.22 -28.35 0.99
C GLU A 245 -7.56 -27.25 -0.02
N LEU A 246 -7.12 -26.00 0.21
CA LEU A 246 -7.36 -24.88 -0.70
C LEU A 246 -6.82 -25.17 -2.10
N SER A 247 -7.60 -24.84 -3.12
CA SER A 247 -7.24 -25.04 -4.53
C SER A 247 -5.91 -24.34 -4.89
N ALA A 248 -5.67 -23.13 -4.42
CA ALA A 248 -4.42 -22.42 -4.61
C ALA A 248 -3.22 -23.18 -4.00
N VAL A 249 -3.37 -23.73 -2.79
CA VAL A 249 -2.29 -24.46 -2.10
C VAL A 249 -1.98 -25.77 -2.81
N ARG A 250 -3.01 -26.55 -3.16
CA ARG A 250 -2.87 -27.84 -3.85
C ARG A 250 -2.21 -27.72 -5.20
N ASN A 251 -2.42 -26.61 -5.89
CA ASN A 251 -1.89 -26.38 -7.23
C ASN A 251 -0.56 -25.55 -7.24
N GLY A 252 -0.04 -25.18 -6.07
CA GLY A 252 1.18 -24.39 -5.95
C GLY A 252 1.03 -22.93 -6.44
N HIS A 253 -0.17 -22.38 -6.30
CA HIS A 253 -0.54 -21.03 -6.72
C HIS A 253 -0.65 -20.07 -5.52
N VAL A 254 0.17 -20.29 -4.51
CA VAL A 254 0.36 -19.32 -3.42
C VAL A 254 1.54 -18.40 -3.79
N THR A 255 1.30 -17.10 -3.79
CA THR A 255 2.30 -16.09 -4.11
C THR A 255 2.44 -15.12 -2.95
N LEU A 256 3.67 -14.91 -2.49
CA LEU A 256 3.99 -13.88 -1.50
C LEU A 256 4.44 -12.63 -2.26
N VAL A 257 3.86 -11.49 -1.92
CA VAL A 257 4.22 -10.18 -2.48
C VAL A 257 4.61 -9.27 -1.33
N ASP A 258 5.73 -8.57 -1.47
CA ASP A 258 6.19 -7.60 -0.49
C ASP A 258 5.13 -6.50 -0.28
N GLY A 259 4.50 -6.51 0.90
CA GLY A 259 3.45 -5.57 1.29
C GLY A 259 4.01 -4.25 1.81
N HIS A 260 5.29 -4.24 2.25
CA HIS A 260 5.94 -3.03 2.72
C HIS A 260 6.24 -2.05 1.58
N HIS A 261 6.77 -2.54 0.45
CA HIS A 261 7.23 -1.68 -0.64
C HIS A 261 6.20 -1.49 -1.76
N TYR A 262 5.19 -2.38 -1.90
CA TYR A 262 4.34 -2.42 -3.09
C TYR A 262 2.84 -2.36 -2.78
N VAL A 263 2.21 -3.47 -2.39
CA VAL A 263 0.73 -3.62 -2.40
C VAL A 263 0.01 -2.57 -1.58
N ASN A 264 0.60 -2.16 -0.47
CA ASN A 264 -0.02 -1.26 0.51
C ASN A 264 0.44 0.20 0.39
N ARG A 265 1.15 0.56 -0.68
CA ARG A 265 1.58 1.93 -0.96
C ARG A 265 0.85 2.48 -2.19
N SER A 266 -0.07 3.40 -1.98
CA SER A 266 -0.82 4.09 -3.04
C SER A 266 0.01 5.18 -3.75
N GLY A 267 1.23 4.81 -4.16
CA GLY A 267 2.16 5.62 -4.93
C GLY A 267 2.35 5.11 -6.36
N PRO A 268 3.28 5.68 -7.15
CA PRO A 268 3.53 5.25 -8.53
C PRO A 268 3.84 3.76 -8.67
N ARG A 269 4.47 3.14 -7.65
CA ARG A 269 4.78 1.69 -7.62
C ARG A 269 3.54 0.78 -7.47
N LEU A 270 2.37 1.36 -7.25
CA LEU A 270 1.13 0.59 -7.27
C LEU A 270 0.88 -0.02 -8.66
N VAL A 271 1.37 0.61 -9.72
CA VAL A 271 1.32 0.03 -11.08
C VAL A 271 2.31 -1.13 -11.23
N ASP A 272 3.47 -1.13 -10.55
CA ASP A 272 4.35 -2.30 -10.46
C ASP A 272 3.61 -3.47 -9.77
N THR A 273 2.86 -3.18 -8.71
CA THR A 273 2.00 -4.17 -8.04
C THR A 273 0.97 -4.77 -8.99
N LEU A 274 0.33 -3.97 -9.84
CA LEU A 274 -0.61 -4.47 -10.83
C LEU A 274 0.06 -5.44 -11.83
N GLU A 275 1.27 -5.15 -12.27
CA GLU A 275 2.08 -6.05 -13.12
C GLU A 275 2.41 -7.36 -12.38
N PHE A 276 2.74 -7.27 -11.07
CA PHE A 276 3.00 -8.45 -10.24
C PHE A 276 1.75 -9.32 -10.06
N LEU A 277 0.58 -8.70 -9.88
CA LEU A 277 -0.71 -9.38 -9.85
C LEU A 277 -0.99 -10.08 -11.19
N GLY A 278 -0.72 -9.41 -12.32
CA GLY A 278 -0.82 -10.00 -13.64
C GLY A 278 -0.01 -11.30 -13.74
N TRP A 279 1.25 -11.28 -13.31
CA TRP A 279 2.09 -12.47 -13.28
C TRP A 279 1.62 -13.53 -12.26
N ALA A 280 1.16 -13.12 -11.09
CA ALA A 280 0.69 -14.05 -10.07
C ALA A 280 -0.58 -14.82 -10.54
N ILE A 281 -1.44 -14.15 -11.28
CA ILE A 281 -2.70 -14.69 -11.80
C ILE A 281 -2.47 -15.47 -13.08
N HIS A 282 -1.71 -14.91 -14.04
CA HIS A 282 -1.44 -15.44 -15.37
C HIS A 282 0.06 -15.42 -15.70
N PRO A 283 0.86 -16.38 -15.21
CA PRO A 283 2.33 -16.28 -15.29
C PRO A 283 2.91 -16.28 -16.71
N ASP A 284 2.26 -16.94 -17.68
CA ASP A 284 2.83 -17.11 -19.02
C ASP A 284 2.87 -15.83 -19.89
N PRO A 285 1.85 -14.94 -19.88
CA PRO A 285 1.92 -13.73 -20.70
C PRO A 285 2.67 -12.57 -20.03
N PHE A 286 3.01 -12.66 -18.74
CA PHE A 286 3.67 -11.59 -17.98
C PHE A 286 5.12 -11.91 -17.65
N ASP A 287 5.95 -10.88 -17.63
CA ASP A 287 7.33 -10.99 -17.16
C ASP A 287 7.36 -11.32 -15.67
N ARG A 288 8.36 -12.14 -15.31
CA ARG A 288 8.53 -12.54 -13.92
C ARG A 288 8.99 -11.32 -13.09
N PRO A 289 8.29 -10.99 -11.96
CA PRO A 289 8.72 -9.95 -11.05
C PRO A 289 10.10 -10.18 -10.44
N PRO A 290 10.74 -9.11 -9.91
CA PRO A 290 11.95 -9.22 -9.11
C PRO A 290 11.77 -10.19 -7.93
N ARG A 291 12.84 -10.94 -7.60
CA ARG A 291 12.77 -11.99 -6.54
C ARG A 291 12.71 -11.41 -5.12
N ASP A 292 13.08 -10.18 -4.97
CA ASP A 292 12.98 -9.41 -3.73
C ASP A 292 11.61 -8.79 -3.53
N ALA A 293 10.79 -8.69 -4.58
CA ALA A 293 9.43 -8.20 -4.51
C ALA A 293 8.40 -9.34 -4.44
N VAL A 294 8.64 -10.48 -5.13
CA VAL A 294 7.65 -11.57 -5.25
C VAL A 294 8.32 -12.94 -5.12
N SER A 295 7.65 -13.84 -4.39
CA SER A 295 8.08 -15.23 -4.16
C SER A 295 6.91 -16.21 -4.32
N ARG A 296 7.17 -17.42 -4.81
CA ARG A 296 6.25 -18.58 -4.82
C ARG A 296 6.82 -19.70 -4.00
#